data_0c652f1e3692b2d06b8f99bd0ef9f05d
#
_entry.id   0c652f1e3692b2d06b8f99bd0ef9f05d
#
_cell.length_a   1.000
_cell.length_b   1.000
_cell.length_c   1.000
_cell.angle_alpha   90.00
_cell.angle_beta   90.00
_cell.angle_gamma   90.00
#
_symmetry.space_group_name_H-M   'P 1'
#
loop_
_entity.id
_entity.type
_entity.pdbx_description
1 polymer ?
#
loop_
_entity_poly.entity_id
_entity_poly.type
_entity_poly.pdbx_seq_one_letter_code
_entity_poly.pdbx_strand_id
1 'polypeptide(L)'
;ANFAQGEILAIGAYMSMALIVLMGVGIGSIGPVSFGWPLLVSIAFSIVLTSVTVLAVDWMLFRVLRRRSASRITFIIAAFGLSLIIRNVITLVAGADQMFLSFYIPKAIPVFGDFKVVPDDVVVLIITAICVVALHSFLTSTTVGKKMRAVAENPVLAMVNGINVKSVIRWS
;
A
#
# COMPACT_ATOMS: atom_id res chain seq x y z
N ALA A 1 -0.90 9.37 -12.59
CA ALA A 1 0.00 9.27 -11.43
C ALA A 1 -0.81 9.69 -10.19
N ASN A 2 -0.81 8.87 -9.15
CA ASN A 2 -1.48 9.17 -7.88
C ASN A 2 -0.41 9.66 -6.89
N PHE A 3 -0.32 10.97 -6.69
CA PHE A 3 0.66 11.58 -5.77
C PHE A 3 0.40 11.23 -4.30
N ALA A 4 -0.81 10.82 -3.95
CA ALA A 4 -1.16 10.43 -2.59
C ALA A 4 -0.70 9.00 -2.22
N GLN A 5 -0.13 8.23 -3.15
CA GLN A 5 0.20 6.82 -2.91
C GLN A 5 1.29 6.64 -1.84
N GLY A 6 2.28 7.53 -1.80
CA GLY A 6 3.31 7.51 -0.76
C GLY A 6 2.73 7.73 0.64
N GLU A 7 1.79 8.66 0.77
CA GLU A 7 1.15 8.96 2.06
C GLU A 7 0.19 7.84 2.51
N ILE A 8 -0.43 7.14 1.56
CA ILE A 8 -1.25 5.96 1.87
C ILE A 8 -0.38 4.83 2.43
N LEU A 9 0.82 4.62 1.88
CA LEU A 9 1.79 3.67 2.42
C LEU A 9 2.24 4.09 3.83
N ALA A 10 2.47 5.39 4.06
CA ALA A 10 2.79 5.91 5.37
C ALA A 10 1.66 5.65 6.38
N ILE A 11 0.40 5.87 6.02
CA ILE A 11 -0.76 5.51 6.87
C ILE A 11 -0.68 4.04 7.26
N GLY A 12 -0.44 3.14 6.30
CA GLY A 12 -0.31 1.71 6.57
C GLY A 12 0.78 1.37 7.58
N ALA A 13 1.95 2.00 7.44
CA ALA A 13 3.06 1.81 8.36
C ALA A 13 2.76 2.32 9.78
N TYR A 14 2.20 3.53 9.89
CA TYR A 14 1.82 4.10 11.20
C TYR A 14 0.68 3.33 11.87
N MET A 15 -0.30 2.84 11.11
CA MET A 15 -1.37 1.98 11.62
C MET A 15 -0.82 0.65 12.16
N SER A 16 0.12 0.03 11.45
CA SER A 16 0.80 -1.19 11.91
C SER A 16 1.54 -0.93 13.21
N MET A 17 2.28 0.17 13.30
CA MET A 17 3.02 0.54 14.50
C MET A 17 2.10 0.84 15.68
N ALA A 18 1.03 1.61 15.47
CA ALA A 18 0.03 1.90 16.49
C ALA A 18 -0.60 0.64 17.07
N LEU A 19 -0.89 -0.35 16.22
CA LEU A 19 -1.42 -1.64 16.65
C LEU A 19 -0.43 -2.41 17.51
N ILE A 20 0.86 -2.44 17.18
CA ILE A 20 1.89 -3.09 17.98
C ILE A 20 1.97 -2.44 19.37
N VAL A 21 1.95 -1.11 19.43
CA VAL A 21 1.97 -0.36 20.69
C VAL A 21 0.73 -0.64 21.52
N LEU A 22 -0.45 -0.66 20.88
CA LEU A 22 -1.72 -0.96 21.56
C LEU A 22 -1.78 -2.40 22.10
N MET A 23 -1.20 -3.36 21.37
CA MET A 23 -1.15 -4.75 21.83
C MET A 23 -0.18 -4.94 23.00
N GLY A 24 0.69 -3.96 23.29
CA GLY A 24 1.66 -4.02 24.39
C GLY A 24 2.68 -5.15 24.26
N VAL A 25 2.76 -5.75 23.08
CA VAL A 25 3.63 -6.90 22.79
C VAL A 25 4.85 -6.38 22.06
N GLY A 26 6.04 -6.68 22.58
CA GLY A 26 7.27 -6.40 21.83
C GLY A 26 7.26 -7.12 20.49
N ILE A 27 7.98 -6.59 19.51
CA ILE A 27 7.99 -7.12 18.14
C ILE A 27 8.46 -8.57 18.11
N GLY A 28 9.27 -8.98 19.10
CA GLY A 28 9.86 -10.31 19.14
C GLY A 28 10.78 -10.56 17.94
N SER A 29 11.52 -11.65 17.95
CA SER A 29 12.31 -12.09 16.81
C SER A 29 12.00 -13.55 16.52
N ILE A 30 11.89 -13.93 15.25
CA ILE A 30 11.75 -15.31 14.82
C ILE A 30 13.09 -15.75 14.22
N GLY A 31 13.91 -16.44 15.01
CA GLY A 31 15.22 -16.93 14.56
C GLY A 31 16.16 -15.79 14.15
N PRO A 32 16.71 -15.80 12.92
CA PRO A 32 17.64 -14.78 12.44
C PRO A 32 16.98 -13.48 11.99
N VAL A 33 15.64 -13.43 11.96
CA VAL A 33 14.85 -12.31 11.47
C VAL A 33 14.50 -11.39 12.64
N SER A 34 14.53 -10.07 12.41
CA SER A 34 14.31 -9.07 13.47
C SER A 34 12.82 -8.86 13.82
N PHE A 35 11.91 -9.49 13.11
CA PHE A 35 10.47 -9.36 13.33
C PHE A 35 9.80 -10.68 13.69
N GLY A 36 8.73 -10.60 14.47
CA GLY A 36 7.98 -11.73 15.00
C GLY A 36 6.51 -11.75 14.55
N TRP A 37 5.75 -12.70 15.09
CA TRP A 37 4.33 -12.85 14.84
C TRP A 37 3.49 -11.58 15.10
N PRO A 38 3.78 -10.75 16.12
CA PRO A 38 3.01 -9.53 16.35
C PRO A 38 3.08 -8.56 15.17
N LEU A 39 4.24 -8.45 14.51
CA LEU A 39 4.37 -7.62 13.32
C LEU A 39 3.53 -8.13 12.16
N LEU A 40 3.53 -9.45 11.91
CA LEU A 40 2.73 -10.04 10.83
C LEU A 40 1.23 -9.82 11.04
N VAL A 41 0.76 -10.00 12.28
CA VAL A 41 -0.64 -9.75 12.64
C VAL A 41 -0.98 -8.26 12.49
N SER A 42 -0.11 -7.36 12.95
CA SER A 42 -0.34 -5.91 12.83
C SER A 42 -0.35 -5.45 11.37
N ILE A 43 0.50 -6.01 10.50
CA ILE A 43 0.49 -5.73 9.07
C ILE A 43 -0.83 -6.20 8.44
N ALA A 44 -1.31 -7.41 8.77
CA ALA A 44 -2.58 -7.91 8.24
C ALA A 44 -3.76 -7.00 8.62
N PHE A 45 -3.82 -6.58 9.87
CA PHE A 45 -4.82 -5.61 10.34
C PHE A 45 -4.67 -4.24 9.68
N SER A 46 -3.43 -3.76 9.55
CA SER A 46 -3.11 -2.49 8.91
C SER A 46 -3.57 -2.46 7.44
N ILE A 47 -3.43 -3.56 6.71
CA ILE A 47 -3.93 -3.67 5.33
C ILE A 47 -5.43 -3.41 5.27
N VAL A 48 -6.21 -4.03 6.16
CA VAL A 48 -7.67 -3.83 6.22
C VAL A 48 -8.00 -2.38 6.55
N LEU A 49 -7.37 -1.82 7.58
CA LEU A 49 -7.64 -0.47 8.05
C LEU A 49 -7.24 0.59 7.01
N THR A 50 -6.10 0.41 6.37
CA THR A 50 -5.65 1.27 5.26
C THR A 50 -6.59 1.17 4.07
N SER A 51 -7.08 -0.02 3.73
CA SER A 51 -8.06 -0.20 2.66
C SER A 51 -9.35 0.56 2.94
N VAL A 52 -9.85 0.51 4.17
CA VAL A 52 -11.03 1.28 4.60
C VAL A 52 -10.77 2.78 4.48
N THR A 53 -9.59 3.24 4.90
CA THR A 53 -9.21 4.66 4.80
C THR A 53 -9.17 5.12 3.34
N VAL A 54 -8.57 4.32 2.45
CA VAL A 54 -8.51 4.60 1.01
C VAL A 54 -9.90 4.66 0.39
N LEU A 55 -10.79 3.72 0.75
CA LEU A 55 -12.18 3.73 0.28
C LEU A 55 -12.95 4.96 0.78
N ALA A 56 -12.73 5.37 2.03
CA ALA A 56 -13.33 6.58 2.58
C ALA A 56 -12.86 7.83 1.83
N VAL A 57 -11.56 7.95 1.56
CA VAL A 57 -10.97 9.04 0.77
C VAL A 57 -11.52 9.05 -0.66
N ASP A 58 -11.60 7.88 -1.32
CA ASP A 58 -12.20 7.79 -2.65
C ASP A 58 -13.65 8.25 -2.65
N TRP A 59 -14.43 7.82 -1.65
CA TRP A 59 -15.83 8.19 -1.52
C TRP A 59 -16.01 9.68 -1.27
N MET A 60 -15.21 10.28 -0.38
CA MET A 60 -15.34 11.70 0.00
C MET A 60 -14.82 12.65 -1.08
N LEU A 61 -13.66 12.36 -1.69
CA LEU A 61 -12.98 13.28 -2.59
C LEU A 61 -13.15 12.88 -4.06
N PHE A 62 -12.67 11.72 -4.44
CA PHE A 62 -12.59 11.34 -5.86
C PHE A 62 -13.96 11.05 -6.48
N ARG A 63 -14.89 10.50 -5.72
CA ARG A 63 -16.26 10.29 -6.21
C ARG A 63 -16.97 11.60 -6.50
N VAL A 64 -16.77 12.64 -5.68
CA VAL A 64 -17.35 13.96 -5.89
C VAL A 64 -16.74 14.61 -7.14
N LEU A 65 -15.42 14.54 -7.29
CA LEU A 65 -14.74 15.06 -8.48
C LEU A 65 -15.20 14.34 -9.76
N ARG A 66 -15.34 13.02 -9.71
CA ARG A 66 -15.86 12.23 -10.85
C ARG A 66 -17.29 12.63 -11.22
N ARG A 67 -18.15 12.90 -10.24
CA ARG A 67 -19.52 13.35 -10.50
C ARG A 67 -19.60 14.73 -11.16
N ARG A 68 -18.64 15.60 -10.86
CA ARG A 68 -18.55 16.95 -11.44
C ARG A 68 -17.80 16.98 -12.78
N SER A 69 -17.48 15.82 -13.37
CA SER A 69 -16.72 15.71 -14.62
C SER A 69 -15.44 16.54 -14.62
N ALA A 70 -14.73 16.55 -13.47
CA ALA A 70 -13.52 17.32 -13.28
C ALA A 70 -12.43 16.92 -14.29
N SER A 71 -11.60 17.88 -14.69
CA SER A 71 -10.49 17.65 -15.61
C SER A 71 -9.42 16.76 -14.99
N ARG A 72 -8.56 16.15 -15.81
CA ARG A 72 -7.42 15.36 -15.32
C ARG A 72 -6.47 16.17 -14.42
N ILE A 73 -6.32 17.45 -14.72
CA ILE A 73 -5.49 18.39 -13.94
C ILE A 73 -6.08 18.57 -12.55
N THR A 74 -7.41 18.71 -12.44
CA THR A 74 -8.11 18.84 -11.15
C THR A 74 -7.88 17.60 -10.27
N PHE A 75 -7.88 16.39 -10.84
CA PHE A 75 -7.57 15.17 -10.10
C PHE A 75 -6.13 15.16 -9.57
N ILE A 76 -5.16 15.65 -10.35
CA ILE A 76 -3.75 15.73 -9.94
C ILE A 76 -3.60 16.71 -8.78
N ILE A 77 -4.19 17.91 -8.90
CA ILE A 77 -4.14 18.93 -7.85
C ILE A 77 -4.84 18.43 -6.58
N ALA A 78 -5.99 17.78 -6.70
CA ALA A 78 -6.70 17.21 -5.56
C ALA A 78 -5.91 16.09 -4.87
N ALA A 79 -5.26 15.22 -5.63
CA ALA A 79 -4.39 14.17 -5.08
C ALA A 79 -3.17 14.76 -4.35
N PHE A 80 -2.58 15.81 -4.89
CA PHE A 80 -1.47 16.51 -4.26
C PHE A 80 -1.92 17.22 -2.96
N GLY A 81 -3.03 17.95 -2.99
CA GLY A 81 -3.59 18.57 -1.80
C GLY A 81 -3.95 17.55 -0.71
N LEU A 82 -4.50 16.40 -1.11
CA LEU A 82 -4.78 15.29 -0.20
C LEU A 82 -3.49 14.75 0.44
N SER A 83 -2.42 14.57 -0.34
CA SER A 83 -1.15 14.08 0.19
C SER A 83 -0.60 15.01 1.26
N LEU A 84 -0.67 16.32 1.05
CA LEU A 84 -0.25 17.31 2.05
C LEU A 84 -1.09 17.24 3.33
N ILE A 85 -2.41 17.08 3.20
CA ILE A 85 -3.30 16.93 4.35
C ILE A 85 -2.94 15.67 5.15
N ILE A 86 -2.83 14.52 4.49
CA ILE A 86 -2.48 13.25 5.13
C ILE A 86 -1.13 13.37 5.85
N ARG A 87 -0.11 13.89 5.17
CA ARG A 87 1.21 14.07 5.75
C ARG A 87 1.18 14.92 7.02
N ASN A 88 0.48 16.06 6.97
CA ASN A 88 0.39 16.94 8.13
C ASN A 88 -0.41 16.31 9.27
N VAL A 89 -1.48 15.56 8.97
CA VAL A 89 -2.23 14.82 9.98
C VAL A 89 -1.36 13.74 10.63
N ILE A 90 -0.59 12.98 9.87
CA ILE A 90 0.35 11.99 10.40
C ILE A 90 1.37 12.68 11.32
N THR A 91 1.97 13.77 10.88
CA THR A 91 2.95 14.53 11.67
C THR A 91 2.35 15.10 12.95
N LEU A 92 1.08 15.53 12.90
CA LEU A 92 0.37 16.06 14.07
C LEU A 92 0.09 14.96 15.11
N VAL A 93 -0.27 13.76 14.67
CA VAL A 93 -0.67 12.65 15.54
C VAL A 93 0.52 11.84 16.02
N ALA A 94 1.44 11.52 15.14
CA ALA A 94 2.60 10.66 15.41
C ALA A 94 3.87 11.44 15.82
N GLY A 95 3.86 12.77 15.61
CA GLY A 95 5.06 13.61 15.81
C GLY A 95 5.93 13.69 14.56
N ALA A 96 6.95 14.54 14.63
CA ALA A 96 7.92 14.72 13.54
C ALA A 96 9.15 13.83 13.69
N ASP A 97 9.27 13.14 14.81
CA ASP A 97 10.43 12.30 15.11
C ASP A 97 10.39 10.97 14.34
N GLN A 98 11.58 10.46 14.02
CA GLN A 98 11.70 9.15 13.40
C GLN A 98 11.34 8.06 14.41
N MET A 99 10.29 7.31 14.10
CA MET A 99 9.87 6.17 14.90
C MET A 99 10.53 4.89 14.36
N PHE A 100 11.18 4.15 15.25
CA PHE A 100 11.79 2.87 14.92
C PHE A 100 10.91 1.73 15.44
N LEU A 101 10.57 0.79 14.56
CA LEU A 101 9.79 -0.38 14.93
C LEU A 101 10.58 -1.34 15.83
N SER A 102 11.90 -1.42 15.66
CA SER A 102 12.77 -2.29 16.42
C SER A 102 14.10 -1.60 16.69
N PHE A 103 14.58 -1.71 17.93
CA PHE A 103 15.96 -1.35 18.29
C PHE A 103 16.93 -2.50 18.04
N TYR A 104 16.44 -3.65 17.56
CA TYR A 104 17.29 -4.79 17.23
C TYR A 104 17.93 -4.55 15.87
N ILE A 105 19.24 -4.38 15.85
CA ILE A 105 20.02 -4.29 14.62
C ILE A 105 20.25 -5.72 14.12
N PRO A 106 19.64 -6.12 12.99
CA PRO A 106 19.83 -7.47 12.47
C PRO A 106 21.30 -7.68 12.10
N LYS A 107 21.88 -8.78 12.61
CA LYS A 107 23.26 -9.12 12.30
C LYS A 107 23.33 -9.61 10.86
N ALA A 108 24.15 -8.94 10.06
CA ALA A 108 24.44 -9.41 8.71
C ALA A 108 25.20 -10.74 8.78
N ILE A 109 24.69 -11.76 8.09
CA ILE A 109 25.29 -13.10 8.01
C ILE A 109 26.18 -13.14 6.78
N PRO A 110 27.47 -13.54 6.91
CA PRO A 110 28.31 -13.75 5.74
C PRO A 110 27.83 -14.99 4.97
N VAL A 111 27.41 -14.80 3.73
CA VAL A 111 26.87 -15.87 2.86
C VAL A 111 27.94 -16.43 1.93
N PHE A 112 28.82 -15.57 1.41
CA PHE A 112 29.89 -15.99 0.50
C PHE A 112 31.08 -15.01 0.59
N GLY A 113 32.18 -15.40 1.18
CA GLY A 113 33.35 -14.54 1.34
C GLY A 113 33.03 -13.24 2.09
N ASP A 114 33.26 -12.10 1.45
CA ASP A 114 32.99 -10.76 2.03
C ASP A 114 31.55 -10.27 1.89
N PHE A 115 30.67 -11.04 1.21
CA PHE A 115 29.28 -10.66 1.04
C PHE A 115 28.47 -10.90 2.32
N LYS A 116 27.97 -9.82 2.92
CA LYS A 116 27.11 -9.82 4.10
C LYS A 116 25.68 -9.57 3.69
N VAL A 117 24.77 -10.44 4.08
CA VAL A 117 23.33 -10.32 3.77
C VAL A 117 22.56 -10.18 5.08
N VAL A 118 21.62 -9.22 5.11
CA VAL A 118 20.68 -9.07 6.22
C VAL A 118 19.49 -9.99 5.94
N PRO A 119 19.14 -10.91 6.88
CA PRO A 119 18.04 -11.85 6.66
C PRO A 119 16.68 -11.16 6.37
N ASP A 120 16.44 -10.01 6.99
CA ASP A 120 15.22 -9.23 6.80
C ASP A 120 15.05 -8.78 5.35
N ASP A 121 16.13 -8.34 4.69
CA ASP A 121 16.10 -7.89 3.30
C ASP A 121 15.77 -9.05 2.36
N VAL A 122 16.24 -10.25 2.66
CA VAL A 122 15.91 -11.46 1.88
C VAL A 122 14.42 -11.78 1.99
N VAL A 123 13.86 -11.71 3.18
CA VAL A 123 12.43 -11.95 3.39
C VAL A 123 11.59 -10.92 2.66
N VAL A 124 11.94 -9.64 2.73
CA VAL A 124 11.27 -8.56 2.00
C VAL A 124 11.34 -8.78 0.50
N LEU A 125 12.50 -9.19 -0.02
CA LEU A 125 12.69 -9.50 -1.44
C LEU A 125 11.81 -10.66 -1.89
N ILE A 126 11.74 -11.74 -1.12
CA ILE A 126 10.91 -12.91 -1.42
C ILE A 126 9.43 -12.52 -1.41
N ILE A 127 8.97 -11.80 -0.38
CA ILE A 127 7.58 -11.34 -0.29
C ILE A 127 7.23 -10.44 -1.48
N THR A 128 8.11 -9.51 -1.81
CA THR A 128 7.91 -8.62 -2.96
C THR A 128 7.82 -9.40 -4.26
N ALA A 129 8.71 -10.37 -4.49
CA ALA A 129 8.67 -11.21 -5.67
C ALA A 129 7.35 -12.00 -5.78
N ILE A 130 6.89 -12.59 -4.66
CA ILE A 130 5.61 -13.30 -4.60
C ILE A 130 4.45 -12.35 -4.93
N CYS A 131 4.43 -11.15 -4.34
CA CYS A 131 3.39 -10.15 -4.61
C CYS A 131 3.37 -9.72 -6.08
N VAL A 132 4.53 -9.49 -6.70
CA VAL A 132 4.63 -9.13 -8.12
C VAL A 132 4.11 -10.25 -9.02
N VAL A 133 4.53 -11.49 -8.77
CA VAL A 133 4.05 -12.66 -9.53
C VAL A 133 2.55 -12.86 -9.34
N ALA A 134 2.04 -12.74 -8.11
CA ALA A 134 0.62 -12.85 -7.82
C ALA A 134 -0.20 -11.77 -8.55
N LEU A 135 0.26 -10.52 -8.50
CA LEU A 135 -0.39 -9.41 -9.20
C LEU A 135 -0.35 -9.60 -10.72
N HIS A 136 0.78 -9.99 -11.27
CA HIS A 136 0.92 -10.31 -12.70
C HIS A 136 -0.04 -11.42 -13.12
N SER A 137 -0.08 -12.52 -12.38
CA SER A 137 -0.99 -13.63 -12.63
C SER A 137 -2.46 -13.20 -12.52
N PHE A 138 -2.79 -12.39 -11.52
CA PHE A 138 -4.14 -11.84 -11.37
C PHE A 138 -4.54 -11.02 -12.59
N LEU A 139 -3.70 -10.09 -13.04
CA LEU A 139 -3.98 -9.21 -14.18
C LEU A 139 -4.03 -9.97 -15.52
N THR A 140 -3.27 -11.05 -15.68
CA THR A 140 -3.21 -11.80 -16.94
C THR A 140 -4.22 -12.95 -17.01
N SER A 141 -4.41 -13.67 -15.92
CA SER A 141 -5.21 -14.91 -15.91
C SER A 141 -6.67 -14.64 -15.59
N THR A 142 -7.00 -13.65 -14.75
CA THR A 142 -8.40 -13.45 -14.33
C THR A 142 -9.21 -12.64 -15.33
N THR A 143 -10.51 -12.90 -15.40
CA THR A 143 -11.44 -12.14 -16.24
C THR A 143 -11.56 -10.68 -15.79
N VAL A 144 -11.41 -10.41 -14.49
CA VAL A 144 -11.40 -9.05 -13.93
C VAL A 144 -10.15 -8.30 -14.38
N GLY A 145 -8.98 -8.92 -14.26
CA GLY A 145 -7.71 -8.33 -14.70
C GLY A 145 -7.70 -8.03 -16.20
N LYS A 146 -8.22 -8.92 -17.04
CA LYS A 146 -8.37 -8.70 -18.49
C LYS A 146 -9.26 -7.50 -18.79
N LYS A 147 -10.40 -7.35 -18.08
CA LYS A 147 -11.28 -6.19 -18.20
C LYS A 147 -10.60 -4.91 -17.74
N MET A 148 -9.84 -4.95 -16.65
CA MET A 148 -9.07 -3.79 -16.17
C MET A 148 -8.05 -3.31 -17.21
N ARG A 149 -7.30 -4.22 -17.82
CA ARG A 149 -6.33 -3.87 -18.89
C ARG A 149 -7.04 -3.28 -20.11
N ALA A 150 -8.13 -3.91 -20.57
CA ALA A 150 -8.90 -3.40 -21.71
C ALA A 150 -9.42 -1.97 -21.47
N VAL A 151 -9.90 -1.67 -20.26
CA VAL A 151 -10.35 -0.33 -19.88
C VAL A 151 -9.19 0.65 -19.76
N ALA A 152 -8.02 0.21 -19.30
CA ALA A 152 -6.83 1.05 -19.17
C ALA A 152 -6.26 1.44 -20.54
N GLU A 153 -6.29 0.53 -21.53
CA GLU A 153 -5.83 0.79 -22.88
C GLU A 153 -6.79 1.72 -23.63
N ASN A 154 -8.08 1.38 -23.70
CA ASN A 154 -9.06 2.22 -24.38
C ASN A 154 -10.46 2.02 -23.76
N PRO A 155 -10.92 2.97 -22.92
CA PRO A 155 -12.23 2.87 -22.28
C PRO A 155 -13.41 2.87 -23.27
N VAL A 156 -13.26 3.54 -24.42
CA VAL A 156 -14.32 3.62 -25.46
C VAL A 156 -14.47 2.28 -26.15
N LEU A 157 -13.37 1.66 -26.57
CA LEU A 157 -13.39 0.32 -27.18
C LEU A 157 -13.88 -0.74 -26.19
N ALA A 158 -13.50 -0.63 -24.92
CA ALA A 158 -13.99 -1.52 -23.87
C ALA A 158 -15.52 -1.43 -23.71
N MET A 159 -16.11 -0.23 -23.77
CA MET A 159 -17.56 -0.06 -23.73
C MET A 159 -18.26 -0.68 -24.95
N VAL A 160 -17.71 -0.50 -26.15
CA VAL A 160 -18.27 -1.10 -27.38
C VAL A 160 -18.27 -2.64 -27.30
N ASN A 161 -17.27 -3.21 -26.65
CA ASN A 161 -17.18 -4.65 -26.40
C ASN A 161 -18.01 -5.13 -25.17
N GLY A 162 -18.95 -4.30 -24.68
CA GLY A 162 -19.87 -4.67 -23.61
C GLY A 162 -19.27 -4.67 -22.20
N ILE A 163 -18.06 -4.12 -22.01
CA ILE A 163 -17.44 -4.02 -20.69
C ILE A 163 -18.00 -2.81 -19.95
N ASN A 164 -18.60 -3.04 -18.79
CA ASN A 164 -19.08 -1.95 -17.92
C ASN A 164 -17.91 -1.23 -17.26
N VAL A 165 -17.43 -0.17 -17.92
CA VAL A 165 -16.27 0.63 -17.46
C VAL A 165 -16.47 1.18 -16.05
N LYS A 166 -17.69 1.61 -15.68
CA LYS A 166 -18.00 2.11 -14.33
C LYS A 166 -17.82 1.03 -13.26
N SER A 167 -18.16 -0.22 -13.57
CA SER A 167 -17.96 -1.35 -12.66
C SER A 167 -16.47 -1.66 -12.50
N VAL A 168 -15.73 -1.68 -13.60
CA VAL A 168 -14.27 -1.97 -13.58
C VAL A 168 -13.53 -0.92 -12.77
N ILE A 169 -13.81 0.37 -12.98
CA ILE A 169 -13.19 1.47 -12.20
C ILE A 169 -13.52 1.40 -10.71
N ARG A 170 -14.66 0.81 -10.33
CA ARG A 170 -15.02 0.63 -8.92
C ARG A 170 -14.22 -0.48 -8.23
N TRP A 171 -13.81 -1.49 -8.99
CA TRP A 171 -13.02 -2.61 -8.51
C TRP A 171 -11.50 -2.40 -8.63
N SER A 172 -11.08 -1.39 -9.36
CA SER A 172 -9.68 -0.94 -9.50
C SER A 172 -9.27 0.04 -8.41
#